data_c1ed38ee7557d3ef302e209d6f987faa
#
_entry.id   c1ed38ee7557d3ef302e209d6f987faa
#
_cell.length_a   1.000
_cell.length_b   1.000
_cell.length_c   1.000
_cell.angle_alpha   90.00
_cell.angle_beta   90.00
_cell.angle_gamma   90.00
#
_symmetry.space_group_name_H-M   'P 1'
#
loop_
_entity.id
_entity.type
_entity.pdbx_description
1 polymer ?
#
loop_
_entity_poly.entity_id
_entity_poly.type
_entity_poly.pdbx_seq_one_letter_code
_entity_poly.pdbx_strand_id
1 'polypeptide(L)'
;MYKFYLYIKLKGARIVERLNDILVNLLKTDSRYFTDEGELLKNAVYEAAMKMDSNLIKLLYENEVTKSRFFTVVDGIAVFDKIGFGWVINNRQFLPDSFTRYKNKIGLVDNNGEFLSSSDNVVLAFPYKDCVLEFDSTDENEKRTEIFYNETLCHDDIDHLFNRKVFSNAQRHTKTGIENITTFNDENLVIKGNNLLSLYSLLDKYAGKIKCMYWDILYNTNSDQVPYNDSFKHSSWLTMMKNRLEVAKKLLRTDGVICLQCDDNEMAYLKVLCDEIFGRDNHINTICVKMSELKGFKMGNLQNKFPKLKEFILIYSPNRPAVELKIETKLKDNLESYTRYYNKRITNIDKDCSEWIIESVSSDYDKIGHAEEMIYLVTRDSKVKETLPLNKFYKLTNDSEKISYLYYDGTKVNTVLFLSEYIKEPVGDIWMDISTININKESTVQLPNGKKPESLLRRIIYAFTNENDYVLDAYFGTGTTGAVALKMNRKFIGLEQLNSHYEKCKHRLTEVINGDTSGISSEVNWQGGGSFVSVELKTLNQAFVEAIQSAENDEQLASVWTEMRESGFISSYVSPQEIDPNADDFKSLSFDDKKRLFLALLDKNMLYVNYCDIDDETYDISEADKAFTNSFYKEL
;
A
#
# COMPACT_ATOMS: atom_id res chain seq x y z
N MET A 1 23.55 -1.10 -12.24
CA MET A 1 24.69 -1.75 -12.93
C MET A 1 24.79 -1.35 -14.40
N TYR A 2 23.76 -1.46 -15.24
CA TYR A 2 23.89 -1.17 -16.69
C TYR A 2 24.22 0.29 -17.04
N LYS A 3 23.62 1.29 -16.36
CA LYS A 3 24.00 2.71 -16.52
C LYS A 3 25.31 3.04 -15.81
N PHE A 4 25.63 2.36 -14.73
CA PHE A 4 26.88 2.52 -14.00
C PHE A 4 28.06 1.96 -14.80
N TYR A 5 27.88 0.80 -15.43
CA TYR A 5 28.85 0.24 -16.39
C TYR A 5 29.01 1.16 -17.62
N LEU A 6 27.94 1.84 -18.06
CA LEU A 6 28.00 2.83 -19.14
C LEU A 6 28.62 4.17 -18.66
N TYR A 7 28.46 4.56 -17.39
CA TYR A 7 28.99 5.80 -16.83
C TYR A 7 30.51 5.74 -16.60
N ILE A 8 31.02 4.61 -16.15
CA ILE A 8 32.47 4.34 -16.11
C ILE A 8 33.07 4.33 -17.52
N LYS A 9 32.30 3.88 -18.52
CA LYS A 9 32.71 3.86 -19.93
C LYS A 9 32.77 5.24 -20.61
N LEU A 10 31.97 6.21 -20.19
CA LEU A 10 31.84 7.51 -20.87
C LEU A 10 32.94 8.52 -20.53
N LYS A 11 33.81 8.23 -19.57
CA LYS A 11 34.93 9.14 -19.17
C LYS A 11 36.34 8.65 -19.50
N GLY A 12 36.49 7.80 -20.53
CA GLY A 12 37.82 7.55 -21.08
C GLY A 12 38.32 6.11 -21.11
N ALA A 13 37.49 5.13 -20.71
CA ALA A 13 37.83 3.72 -20.92
C ALA A 13 37.48 3.26 -22.33
N ARG A 14 38.38 2.51 -22.98
CA ARG A 14 38.12 1.79 -24.22
C ARG A 14 36.78 1.07 -24.17
N ILE A 15 36.00 1.14 -25.25
CA ILE A 15 34.77 0.34 -25.41
C ILE A 15 35.15 -1.13 -25.18
N VAL A 16 34.84 -1.69 -24.00
CA VAL A 16 34.94 -3.13 -23.78
C VAL A 16 33.77 -3.74 -24.53
N GLU A 17 34.06 -4.39 -25.62
CA GLU A 17 33.09 -5.17 -26.41
C GLU A 17 32.40 -6.17 -25.45
N ARG A 18 31.06 -6.24 -25.46
CA ARG A 18 30.37 -7.21 -24.63
C ARG A 18 30.76 -8.62 -25.02
N LEU A 19 30.86 -9.52 -24.05
CA LEU A 19 31.14 -10.93 -24.32
C LEU A 19 30.22 -11.50 -25.41
N ASN A 20 28.96 -11.10 -25.45
CA ASN A 20 28.02 -11.52 -26.48
C ASN A 20 28.38 -10.98 -27.88
N ASP A 21 28.78 -9.72 -27.96
CA ASP A 21 29.18 -9.11 -29.22
C ASP A 21 30.46 -9.76 -29.74
N ILE A 22 31.41 -10.06 -28.86
CA ILE A 22 32.62 -10.79 -29.13
C ILE A 22 32.30 -12.21 -29.65
N LEU A 23 31.42 -12.94 -28.93
CA LEU A 23 31.01 -14.29 -29.31
C LEU A 23 30.30 -14.30 -30.67
N VAL A 24 29.35 -13.41 -30.88
CA VAL A 24 28.65 -13.32 -32.18
C VAL A 24 29.62 -12.98 -33.30
N ASN A 25 30.56 -12.05 -33.08
CA ASN A 25 31.56 -11.70 -34.08
C ASN A 25 32.53 -12.85 -34.38
N LEU A 26 32.96 -13.59 -33.35
CA LEU A 26 33.80 -14.78 -33.55
C LEU A 26 33.03 -15.89 -34.30
N LEU A 27 31.81 -16.17 -33.90
CA LEU A 27 30.99 -17.22 -34.51
C LEU A 27 30.61 -16.91 -35.96
N LYS A 28 30.55 -15.63 -36.38
CA LYS A 28 30.31 -15.22 -37.77
C LYS A 28 31.39 -15.74 -38.77
N THR A 29 32.53 -16.15 -38.25
CA THR A 29 33.59 -16.72 -39.10
C THR A 29 33.29 -18.14 -39.59
N ASP A 30 32.27 -18.80 -39.00
CA ASP A 30 31.84 -20.14 -39.37
C ASP A 30 30.35 -20.13 -39.78
N SER A 31 30.09 -20.28 -41.10
CA SER A 31 28.75 -20.19 -41.67
C SER A 31 27.76 -21.24 -41.12
N ARG A 32 28.26 -22.33 -40.50
CA ARG A 32 27.39 -23.36 -39.86
C ARG A 32 26.54 -22.83 -38.74
N TYR A 33 26.90 -21.69 -38.16
CA TYR A 33 26.26 -21.12 -36.99
C TYR A 33 25.29 -19.98 -37.31
N PHE A 34 25.07 -19.69 -38.60
CA PHE A 34 24.16 -18.62 -39.01
C PHE A 34 23.18 -19.08 -40.08
N THR A 35 21.99 -18.49 -40.09
CA THR A 35 21.05 -18.64 -41.22
C THR A 35 21.49 -17.82 -42.41
N ASP A 36 20.90 -18.06 -43.57
CA ASP A 36 21.13 -17.27 -44.78
C ASP A 36 20.77 -15.79 -44.60
N GLU A 37 19.90 -15.49 -43.63
CA GLU A 37 19.48 -14.15 -43.23
C GLU A 37 20.41 -13.51 -42.18
N GLY A 38 21.45 -14.23 -41.73
CA GLY A 38 22.47 -13.76 -40.78
C GLY A 38 22.10 -13.90 -39.31
N GLU A 39 21.09 -14.70 -38.95
CA GLU A 39 20.72 -15.00 -37.57
C GLU A 39 21.51 -16.15 -36.97
N LEU A 40 21.90 -16.04 -35.69
CA LEU A 40 22.69 -17.05 -34.99
C LEU A 40 21.86 -18.29 -34.65
N LEU A 41 22.29 -19.44 -35.18
CA LEU A 41 21.73 -20.77 -34.89
C LEU A 41 22.26 -21.32 -33.56
N LYS A 42 21.69 -20.87 -32.45
CA LYS A 42 22.13 -21.24 -31.09
C LYS A 42 22.20 -22.74 -30.85
N ASN A 43 21.20 -23.49 -31.33
CA ASN A 43 21.18 -24.93 -31.14
C ASN A 43 22.37 -25.59 -31.87
N ALA A 44 22.77 -25.08 -33.02
CA ALA A 44 23.95 -25.59 -33.74
C ALA A 44 25.24 -25.30 -32.97
N VAL A 45 25.38 -24.10 -32.40
CA VAL A 45 26.52 -23.73 -31.54
C VAL A 45 26.55 -24.54 -30.25
N TYR A 46 25.40 -24.71 -29.60
CA TYR A 46 25.28 -25.53 -28.39
C TYR A 46 25.65 -26.99 -28.64
N GLU A 47 25.13 -27.57 -29.73
CA GLU A 47 25.42 -28.94 -30.11
C GLU A 47 26.91 -29.15 -30.43
N ALA A 48 27.53 -28.21 -31.15
CA ALA A 48 28.97 -28.22 -31.43
C ALA A 48 29.80 -28.14 -30.14
N ALA A 49 29.42 -27.31 -29.17
CA ALA A 49 30.08 -27.22 -27.87
C ALA A 49 29.96 -28.52 -27.08
N MET A 50 28.76 -29.14 -27.04
CA MET A 50 28.53 -30.39 -26.32
C MET A 50 29.30 -31.55 -26.95
N LYS A 51 29.45 -31.55 -28.29
CA LYS A 51 30.23 -32.53 -29.06
C LYS A 51 31.75 -32.27 -29.07
N MET A 52 32.19 -31.20 -28.39
CA MET A 52 33.60 -30.80 -28.36
C MET A 52 34.17 -30.55 -29.78
N ASP A 53 33.41 -29.85 -30.65
CA ASP A 53 33.83 -29.51 -32.01
C ASP A 53 35.15 -28.74 -31.97
N SER A 54 36.18 -29.30 -32.66
CA SER A 54 37.54 -28.79 -32.58
C SER A 54 37.68 -27.37 -33.17
N ASN A 55 36.86 -27.03 -34.18
CA ASN A 55 36.89 -25.71 -34.81
C ASN A 55 36.29 -24.65 -33.87
N LEU A 56 35.17 -24.99 -33.24
CA LEU A 56 34.55 -24.11 -32.23
C LEU A 56 35.50 -23.87 -31.05
N ILE A 57 36.08 -24.94 -30.50
CA ILE A 57 36.98 -24.85 -29.35
C ILE A 57 38.21 -24.03 -29.67
N LYS A 58 38.80 -24.25 -30.85
CA LYS A 58 39.93 -23.46 -31.32
C LYS A 58 39.60 -21.99 -31.46
N LEU A 59 38.46 -21.67 -32.07
CA LEU A 59 37.96 -20.30 -32.24
C LEU A 59 37.80 -19.58 -30.92
N LEU A 60 37.22 -20.26 -29.89
CA LEU A 60 37.02 -19.70 -28.55
C LEU A 60 38.35 -19.58 -27.78
N TYR A 61 39.32 -20.48 -28.03
CA TYR A 61 40.61 -20.49 -27.34
C TYR A 61 41.57 -19.40 -27.86
N GLU A 62 41.47 -19.03 -29.12
CA GLU A 62 42.32 -18.02 -29.77
C GLU A 62 41.98 -16.59 -29.35
N ASN A 63 40.78 -16.34 -28.81
CA ASN A 63 40.40 -15.04 -28.32
C ASN A 63 40.57 -14.96 -26.77
N GLU A 64 41.34 -13.98 -26.29
CA GLU A 64 41.70 -13.84 -24.87
C GLU A 64 40.48 -13.73 -23.94
N VAL A 65 39.40 -13.05 -24.37
CA VAL A 65 38.18 -12.86 -23.52
C VAL A 65 37.42 -14.18 -23.39
N THR A 66 37.19 -14.90 -24.50
CA THR A 66 36.48 -16.19 -24.45
C THR A 66 37.35 -17.28 -23.83
N LYS A 67 38.68 -17.23 -24.04
CA LYS A 67 39.63 -18.12 -23.39
C LYS A 67 39.59 -17.97 -21.86
N SER A 68 39.72 -16.75 -21.36
CA SER A 68 39.70 -16.50 -19.92
C SER A 68 38.36 -16.88 -19.29
N ARG A 69 37.26 -16.83 -20.07
CA ARG A 69 35.91 -17.07 -19.55
C ARG A 69 35.49 -18.55 -19.58
N PHE A 70 35.92 -19.29 -20.60
CA PHE A 70 35.44 -20.65 -20.88
C PHE A 70 36.51 -21.74 -20.77
N PHE A 71 37.74 -21.38 -20.40
CA PHE A 71 38.79 -22.36 -20.21
C PHE A 71 39.48 -22.21 -18.88
N THR A 72 39.61 -23.34 -18.20
CA THR A 72 40.36 -23.42 -16.91
C THR A 72 41.63 -24.23 -17.16
N VAL A 73 42.77 -23.77 -16.64
CA VAL A 73 44.03 -24.49 -16.75
C VAL A 73 44.18 -25.45 -15.59
N VAL A 74 44.24 -26.73 -15.87
CA VAL A 74 44.49 -27.80 -14.88
C VAL A 74 45.78 -28.52 -15.31
N ASP A 75 46.79 -28.49 -14.46
CA ASP A 75 48.10 -29.07 -14.71
C ASP A 75 48.73 -28.68 -16.09
N GLY A 76 48.56 -27.44 -16.48
CA GLY A 76 49.07 -26.89 -17.74
C GLY A 76 48.22 -27.22 -18.95
N ILE A 77 47.14 -27.94 -18.83
CA ILE A 77 46.18 -28.28 -19.89
C ILE A 77 44.95 -27.39 -19.78
N ALA A 78 44.61 -26.73 -20.89
CA ALA A 78 43.39 -25.92 -20.98
C ALA A 78 42.15 -26.82 -21.13
N VAL A 79 41.28 -26.79 -20.17
CA VAL A 79 40.01 -27.57 -20.14
C VAL A 79 38.87 -26.63 -20.48
N PHE A 80 38.08 -26.98 -21.51
CA PHE A 80 36.92 -26.20 -21.93
C PHE A 80 35.71 -26.46 -21.03
N ASP A 81 35.14 -25.39 -20.44
CA ASP A 81 33.88 -25.42 -19.69
C ASP A 81 32.69 -25.40 -20.67
N LYS A 82 32.36 -26.58 -21.19
CA LYS A 82 31.23 -26.74 -22.12
C LYS A 82 29.88 -26.43 -21.49
N ILE A 83 29.74 -26.62 -20.14
CA ILE A 83 28.52 -26.38 -19.44
C ILE A 83 28.32 -24.86 -19.28
N GLY A 84 29.31 -24.16 -18.76
CA GLY A 84 29.26 -22.70 -18.63
C GLY A 84 29.12 -21.98 -19.98
N PHE A 85 29.78 -22.48 -21.04
CA PHE A 85 29.58 -21.99 -22.39
C PHE A 85 28.15 -22.23 -22.90
N GLY A 86 27.60 -23.43 -22.66
CA GLY A 86 26.24 -23.79 -23.03
C GLY A 86 25.19 -22.89 -22.35
N TRP A 87 25.42 -22.56 -21.08
CA TRP A 87 24.59 -21.62 -20.34
C TRP A 87 24.60 -20.23 -20.96
N VAL A 88 25.77 -19.72 -21.34
CA VAL A 88 25.91 -18.41 -21.98
C VAL A 88 25.20 -18.38 -23.35
N ILE A 89 25.38 -19.43 -24.19
CA ILE A 89 24.73 -19.53 -25.52
C ILE A 89 23.21 -19.67 -25.41
N ASN A 90 22.73 -20.46 -24.45
CA ASN A 90 21.30 -20.63 -24.21
C ASN A 90 20.67 -19.46 -23.42
N ASN A 91 21.49 -18.58 -22.88
CA ASN A 91 20.99 -17.39 -22.25
C ASN A 91 20.14 -16.58 -23.26
N ARG A 92 18.97 -16.14 -22.82
CA ARG A 92 18.03 -15.34 -23.64
C ARG A 92 18.65 -14.08 -24.23
N GLN A 93 19.79 -13.60 -23.71
CA GLN A 93 20.55 -12.49 -24.31
C GLN A 93 21.04 -12.73 -25.73
N PHE A 94 21.09 -13.97 -26.20
CA PHE A 94 21.40 -14.31 -27.57
C PHE A 94 20.20 -14.38 -28.53
N LEU A 95 18.99 -14.13 -28.03
CA LEU A 95 17.79 -14.05 -28.87
C LEU A 95 17.34 -12.58 -28.92
N PRO A 96 17.79 -11.78 -29.90
CA PRO A 96 17.45 -10.35 -29.98
C PRO A 96 15.94 -10.11 -29.98
N ASP A 97 15.16 -11.02 -30.53
CA ASP A 97 13.70 -10.91 -30.62
C ASP A 97 12.95 -11.49 -29.38
N SER A 98 13.64 -12.23 -28.50
CA SER A 98 13.07 -12.70 -27.23
C SER A 98 13.24 -11.68 -26.11
N PHE A 99 13.97 -10.60 -26.37
CA PHE A 99 14.08 -9.45 -25.48
C PHE A 99 13.07 -8.41 -25.86
N THR A 100 12.05 -8.32 -25.10
CA THR A 100 11.43 -7.04 -24.94
C THR A 100 12.42 -6.20 -24.13
N ARG A 101 13.09 -5.24 -24.78
CA ARG A 101 13.72 -4.17 -24.04
C ARG A 101 12.67 -3.63 -23.11
N TYR A 102 12.93 -3.68 -21.80
CA TYR A 102 12.09 -3.08 -20.80
C TYR A 102 12.03 -1.58 -21.13
N LYS A 103 11.07 -1.21 -21.92
CA LYS A 103 10.60 0.16 -21.96
C LYS A 103 9.53 0.17 -20.92
N ASN A 104 9.73 0.91 -19.85
CA ASN A 104 8.73 1.21 -18.83
C ASN A 104 7.51 1.85 -19.50
N LYS A 105 6.72 1.05 -20.19
CA LYS A 105 5.51 1.49 -20.85
C LYS A 105 4.38 0.66 -20.27
N ILE A 106 3.49 1.34 -19.60
CA ILE A 106 2.17 0.80 -19.31
C ILE A 106 1.39 0.85 -20.62
N GLY A 107 0.95 -0.32 -21.08
CA GLY A 107 0.01 -0.42 -22.18
C GLY A 107 -1.38 -0.69 -21.61
N LEU A 108 -2.39 -0.03 -22.15
CA LEU A 108 -3.78 -0.39 -21.89
C LEU A 108 -4.13 -1.56 -22.81
N VAL A 109 -4.52 -2.69 -22.22
CA VAL A 109 -4.94 -3.89 -22.94
C VAL A 109 -6.29 -4.39 -22.40
N ASP A 110 -6.98 -5.23 -23.16
CA ASP A 110 -8.21 -5.88 -22.71
C ASP A 110 -7.94 -7.08 -21.76
N ASN A 111 -9.00 -7.73 -21.30
CA ASN A 111 -8.93 -8.89 -20.40
C ASN A 111 -8.23 -10.12 -21.03
N ASN A 112 -8.07 -10.16 -22.35
CA ASN A 112 -7.40 -11.23 -23.08
C ASN A 112 -5.92 -10.90 -23.35
N GLY A 113 -5.44 -9.72 -22.88
CA GLY A 113 -4.09 -9.24 -23.13
C GLY A 113 -3.90 -8.53 -24.49
N GLU A 114 -4.99 -8.23 -25.21
CA GLU A 114 -4.96 -7.52 -26.47
C GLU A 114 -4.99 -6.01 -26.26
N PHE A 115 -4.23 -5.27 -27.09
CA PHE A 115 -4.22 -3.80 -26.99
C PHE A 115 -5.59 -3.19 -27.27
N LEU A 116 -5.87 -2.05 -26.64
CA LEU A 116 -7.14 -1.29 -26.73
C LEU A 116 -7.66 -1.02 -28.15
N SER A 117 -6.82 -1.15 -29.18
CA SER A 117 -7.24 -1.02 -30.58
C SER A 117 -8.19 -2.13 -31.02
N SER A 118 -8.34 -3.20 -30.25
CA SER A 118 -9.13 -4.39 -30.58
C SER A 118 -10.23 -4.74 -29.58
N SER A 119 -10.36 -4.05 -28.47
CA SER A 119 -11.32 -4.36 -27.39
C SER A 119 -11.87 -3.11 -26.72
N ASP A 120 -13.14 -3.16 -26.32
CA ASP A 120 -13.81 -2.11 -25.53
C ASP A 120 -13.47 -2.17 -24.03
N ASN A 121 -12.75 -3.21 -23.57
CA ASN A 121 -12.33 -3.37 -22.19
C ASN A 121 -10.93 -2.80 -21.96
N VAL A 122 -10.77 -2.02 -20.89
CA VAL A 122 -9.50 -1.39 -20.51
C VAL A 122 -8.91 -2.11 -19.32
N VAL A 123 -7.71 -2.68 -19.48
CA VAL A 123 -6.92 -3.27 -18.40
C VAL A 123 -5.47 -2.76 -18.46
N LEU A 124 -4.78 -2.75 -17.33
CA LEU A 124 -3.34 -2.47 -17.29
C LEU A 124 -2.56 -3.74 -17.59
N ALA A 125 -1.73 -3.71 -18.64
CA ALA A 125 -0.78 -4.78 -18.92
C ALA A 125 0.57 -4.45 -18.28
N PHE A 126 0.99 -5.32 -17.37
CA PHE A 126 2.36 -5.36 -16.87
C PHE A 126 3.07 -6.50 -17.62
N PRO A 127 3.73 -6.22 -18.74
CA PRO A 127 4.24 -7.28 -19.64
C PRO A 127 5.30 -8.16 -18.99
N TYR A 128 5.94 -7.70 -17.92
CA TYR A 128 6.96 -8.46 -17.20
C TYR A 128 6.89 -8.18 -15.71
N LYS A 129 6.81 -9.25 -14.91
CA LYS A 129 6.74 -9.21 -13.45
C LYS A 129 8.12 -9.35 -12.78
N ASP A 130 9.17 -9.50 -13.55
CA ASP A 130 10.47 -9.99 -13.07
C ASP A 130 11.46 -8.83 -12.84
N CYS A 131 10.99 -7.71 -12.30
CA CYS A 131 11.87 -6.60 -11.94
C CYS A 131 11.77 -6.26 -10.46
N VAL A 132 12.92 -5.99 -9.86
CA VAL A 132 13.01 -5.40 -8.53
C VAL A 132 13.03 -3.89 -8.69
N LEU A 133 12.08 -3.21 -8.04
CA LEU A 133 12.05 -1.77 -7.94
C LEU A 133 12.80 -1.36 -6.67
N GLU A 134 13.85 -0.58 -6.84
CA GLU A 134 14.53 0.08 -5.74
C GLU A 134 13.91 1.44 -5.47
N PHE A 135 13.60 1.67 -4.19
CA PHE A 135 13.09 2.93 -3.69
C PHE A 135 14.21 3.61 -2.91
N ASP A 136 14.75 4.68 -3.45
CA ASP A 136 15.69 5.52 -2.73
C ASP A 136 14.93 6.61 -1.98
N SER A 137 15.18 6.74 -0.68
CA SER A 137 14.44 7.62 0.22
C SER A 137 15.12 8.95 0.52
N THR A 138 16.27 9.25 -0.09
CA THR A 138 17.05 10.43 0.26
C THR A 138 17.45 11.25 -0.94
N ASP A 139 17.02 12.39 -1.09
CA ASP A 139 17.57 13.74 -1.31
C ASP A 139 16.70 14.67 -2.16
N GLU A 140 16.63 15.92 -1.73
CA GLU A 140 15.61 16.91 -2.09
C GLU A 140 15.82 17.59 -3.45
N ASN A 141 16.91 17.35 -4.18
CA ASN A 141 17.29 18.19 -5.32
C ASN A 141 17.59 17.52 -6.66
N GLU A 142 17.49 16.21 -6.81
CA GLU A 142 17.76 15.54 -8.07
C GLU A 142 16.56 14.80 -8.65
N LYS A 143 16.37 14.94 -9.97
CA LYS A 143 15.46 14.07 -10.76
C LYS A 143 15.94 12.63 -10.66
N ARG A 144 15.41 11.89 -9.72
CA ARG A 144 15.77 10.50 -9.44
C ARG A 144 15.45 9.65 -10.66
N THR A 145 16.46 8.93 -11.12
CA THR A 145 16.28 7.91 -12.14
C THR A 145 16.07 6.57 -11.44
N GLU A 146 14.87 6.02 -11.60
CA GLU A 146 14.56 4.67 -11.15
C GLU A 146 15.48 3.66 -11.82
N ILE A 147 15.99 2.71 -11.03
CA ILE A 147 16.81 1.62 -11.53
C ILE A 147 15.93 0.38 -11.61
N PHE A 148 15.83 -0.17 -12.82
CA PHE A 148 15.23 -1.46 -13.05
C PHE A 148 16.33 -2.49 -13.24
N TYR A 149 16.33 -3.51 -12.40
CA TYR A 149 17.15 -4.68 -12.60
C TYR A 149 16.42 -5.60 -13.56
N ASN A 150 16.93 -5.71 -14.79
CA ASN A 150 16.42 -6.64 -15.78
C ASN A 150 17.04 -8.02 -15.53
N GLU A 151 16.75 -8.59 -14.38
CA GLU A 151 17.14 -9.93 -14.01
C GLU A 151 15.94 -10.83 -14.09
N THR A 152 16.03 -11.94 -14.79
CA THR A 152 15.04 -13.00 -14.72
C THR A 152 15.23 -13.69 -13.38
N LEU A 153 14.43 -13.31 -12.39
CA LEU A 153 14.38 -14.02 -11.12
C LEU A 153 13.77 -15.41 -11.40
N CYS A 154 14.40 -16.46 -10.90
CA CYS A 154 13.74 -17.76 -10.93
C CYS A 154 12.57 -17.77 -9.93
N HIS A 155 11.62 -18.69 -10.09
CA HIS A 155 10.49 -18.79 -9.16
C HIS A 155 10.94 -18.98 -7.72
N ASP A 156 11.99 -19.75 -7.51
CA ASP A 156 12.54 -20.03 -6.18
C ASP A 156 13.07 -18.75 -5.50
N ASP A 157 13.69 -17.84 -6.23
CA ASP A 157 14.16 -16.55 -5.70
C ASP A 157 12.99 -15.65 -5.30
N ILE A 158 11.91 -15.63 -6.09
CA ILE A 158 10.69 -14.86 -5.78
C ILE A 158 10.00 -15.45 -4.56
N ASP A 159 9.87 -16.77 -4.49
CA ASP A 159 9.27 -17.47 -3.37
C ASP A 159 10.10 -17.25 -2.10
N HIS A 160 11.44 -17.25 -2.20
CA HIS A 160 12.33 -16.94 -1.09
C HIS A 160 12.14 -15.52 -0.55
N LEU A 161 12.04 -14.52 -1.43
CA LEU A 161 11.78 -13.12 -1.04
C LEU A 161 10.46 -12.98 -0.27
N PHE A 162 9.41 -13.66 -0.70
CA PHE A 162 8.07 -13.57 -0.11
C PHE A 162 7.78 -14.59 1.01
N ASN A 163 8.75 -15.39 1.38
CA ASN A 163 8.64 -16.27 2.53
C ASN A 163 8.35 -15.51 3.82
N ARG A 164 7.74 -16.21 4.79
CA ARG A 164 7.53 -15.74 6.16
C ARG A 164 8.83 -15.19 6.74
N LYS A 165 8.76 -14.09 7.47
CA LYS A 165 9.94 -13.48 8.09
C LYS A 165 9.97 -13.75 9.58
N VAL A 166 11.18 -13.80 10.13
CA VAL A 166 11.39 -13.86 11.59
C VAL A 166 11.04 -12.49 12.19
N PHE A 167 10.32 -12.51 13.30
CA PHE A 167 10.06 -11.32 14.12
C PHE A 167 11.09 -11.18 15.22
N SER A 168 11.40 -9.95 15.58
CA SER A 168 12.30 -9.59 16.67
C SER A 168 11.74 -8.44 17.49
N ASN A 169 12.31 -8.22 18.67
CA ASN A 169 11.97 -7.10 19.56
C ASN A 169 10.47 -7.03 19.92
N ALA A 170 9.83 -8.18 20.15
CA ALA A 170 8.41 -8.25 20.46
C ALA A 170 8.10 -7.65 21.84
N GLN A 171 7.29 -6.59 21.86
CA GLN A 171 6.90 -5.86 23.07
C GLN A 171 5.39 -5.67 23.12
N ARG A 172 4.79 -5.93 24.26
CA ARG A 172 3.38 -5.60 24.54
C ARG A 172 3.31 -4.30 25.30
N HIS A 173 2.52 -3.38 24.79
CA HIS A 173 2.24 -2.06 25.37
C HIS A 173 0.86 -2.09 26.02
N THR A 174 0.81 -1.77 27.32
CA THR A 174 -0.40 -1.72 28.13
C THR A 174 -0.44 -0.42 28.93
N LYS A 175 -1.56 -0.16 29.60
CA LYS A 175 -1.68 0.98 30.53
C LYS A 175 -0.70 0.90 31.70
N THR A 176 -0.25 -0.31 32.07
CA THR A 176 0.66 -0.55 33.20
C THR A 176 2.14 -0.49 32.81
N GLY A 177 2.45 -0.43 31.51
CA GLY A 177 3.82 -0.34 31.01
C GLY A 177 4.08 -1.20 29.76
N ILE A 178 5.35 -1.40 29.47
CA ILE A 178 5.86 -2.16 28.31
C ILE A 178 6.53 -3.44 28.83
N GLU A 179 6.21 -4.58 28.26
CA GLU A 179 6.81 -5.86 28.58
C GLU A 179 7.33 -6.58 27.32
N ASN A 180 8.49 -7.21 27.39
CA ASN A 180 8.94 -8.11 26.34
C ASN A 180 8.15 -9.41 26.39
N ILE A 181 7.73 -9.91 25.24
CA ILE A 181 6.86 -11.08 25.14
C ILE A 181 7.46 -12.14 24.21
N THR A 182 7.14 -13.40 24.48
CA THR A 182 7.53 -14.57 23.67
C THR A 182 6.34 -15.29 23.04
N THR A 183 5.12 -14.77 23.26
CA THR A 183 3.89 -15.36 22.74
C THR A 183 2.96 -14.28 22.22
N PHE A 184 2.28 -14.59 21.12
CA PHE A 184 1.29 -13.71 20.49
C PHE A 184 -0.12 -14.29 20.62
N ASN A 185 -1.05 -13.53 21.20
CA ASN A 185 -2.42 -13.96 21.54
C ASN A 185 -3.47 -13.21 20.72
N ASP A 186 -3.24 -13.03 19.42
CA ASP A 186 -4.20 -12.36 18.51
C ASP A 186 -4.55 -10.92 18.92
N GLU A 187 -3.54 -10.17 19.30
CA GLU A 187 -3.60 -8.80 19.78
C GLU A 187 -3.51 -7.78 18.64
N ASN A 188 -3.77 -6.51 18.92
CA ASN A 188 -3.43 -5.42 18.02
C ASN A 188 -1.93 -5.42 17.73
N LEU A 189 -1.55 -5.16 16.49
CA LEU A 189 -0.18 -5.39 16.04
C LEU A 189 0.37 -4.19 15.26
N VAL A 190 1.62 -3.82 15.56
CA VAL A 190 2.42 -2.88 14.78
C VAL A 190 3.71 -3.57 14.36
N ILE A 191 3.96 -3.65 13.05
CA ILE A 191 5.15 -4.29 12.50
C ILE A 191 6.05 -3.22 11.87
N LYS A 192 7.31 -3.15 12.33
CA LYS A 192 8.35 -2.39 11.63
C LYS A 192 8.98 -3.27 10.55
N GLY A 193 8.93 -2.81 9.30
CA GLY A 193 9.53 -3.49 8.17
C GLY A 193 8.96 -3.03 6.83
N ASN A 194 9.55 -3.53 5.75
CA ASN A 194 9.01 -3.31 4.41
C ASN A 194 7.57 -3.79 4.34
N ASN A 195 6.64 -2.93 3.92
CA ASN A 195 5.21 -3.23 3.98
C ASN A 195 4.80 -4.40 3.08
N LEU A 196 5.43 -4.59 1.91
CA LEU A 196 5.15 -5.74 1.05
C LEU A 196 5.53 -7.06 1.74
N LEU A 197 6.74 -7.13 2.31
CA LEU A 197 7.23 -8.33 2.98
C LEU A 197 6.47 -8.61 4.29
N SER A 198 6.08 -7.55 4.99
CA SER A 198 5.20 -7.64 6.16
C SER A 198 3.81 -8.18 5.79
N LEU A 199 3.21 -7.71 4.68
CA LEU A 199 1.92 -8.22 4.19
C LEU A 199 1.99 -9.72 3.85
N TYR A 200 3.09 -10.18 3.22
CA TYR A 200 3.29 -11.61 2.95
C TYR A 200 3.44 -12.43 4.24
N SER A 201 4.14 -11.89 5.24
CA SER A 201 4.29 -12.53 6.55
C SER A 201 2.97 -12.66 7.33
N LEU A 202 1.96 -11.85 7.00
CA LEU A 202 0.62 -11.92 7.60
C LEU A 202 -0.30 -12.97 6.95
N LEU A 203 0.03 -13.47 5.74
CA LEU A 203 -0.90 -14.31 4.97
C LEU A 203 -1.35 -15.57 5.72
N ASP A 204 -0.44 -16.29 6.36
CA ASP A 204 -0.77 -17.56 7.01
C ASP A 204 -1.80 -17.39 8.13
N LYS A 205 -1.68 -16.31 8.88
CA LYS A 205 -2.56 -16.05 10.03
C LYS A 205 -3.82 -15.28 9.67
N TYR A 206 -3.74 -14.35 8.71
CA TYR A 206 -4.79 -13.36 8.47
C TYR A 206 -5.42 -13.44 7.06
N ALA A 207 -5.09 -14.44 6.23
CA ALA A 207 -5.78 -14.63 4.95
C ALA A 207 -7.30 -14.71 5.15
N GLY A 208 -8.05 -13.89 4.41
CA GLY A 208 -9.51 -13.85 4.50
C GLY A 208 -10.07 -13.37 5.84
N LYS A 209 -9.28 -12.68 6.69
CA LYS A 209 -9.75 -12.21 8.01
C LYS A 209 -9.90 -10.69 8.13
N ILE A 210 -9.28 -9.92 7.27
CA ILE A 210 -9.30 -8.45 7.34
C ILE A 210 -10.63 -7.91 6.82
N LYS A 211 -11.33 -7.14 7.65
CA LYS A 211 -12.62 -6.55 7.31
C LYS A 211 -12.49 -5.22 6.60
N CYS A 212 -11.56 -4.38 7.02
CA CYS A 212 -11.33 -3.07 6.43
C CYS A 212 -9.83 -2.80 6.29
N MET A 213 -9.43 -2.35 5.11
CA MET A 213 -8.12 -1.74 4.91
C MET A 213 -8.31 -0.27 4.59
N TYR A 214 -7.54 0.58 5.25
CA TYR A 214 -7.40 1.96 4.86
C TYR A 214 -5.93 2.25 4.64
N TRP A 215 -5.59 2.72 3.45
CA TRP A 215 -4.23 3.02 3.05
C TRP A 215 -4.14 4.45 2.53
N ASP A 216 -3.38 5.28 3.23
CA ASP A 216 -2.93 6.59 2.77
C ASP A 216 -1.63 6.40 1.98
N ILE A 217 -1.79 6.06 0.70
CA ILE A 217 -0.67 5.63 -0.15
C ILE A 217 0.23 6.80 -0.55
N LEU A 218 1.38 6.50 -1.14
CA LEU A 218 2.25 7.52 -1.74
C LEU A 218 1.54 8.17 -2.94
N TYR A 219 1.44 9.50 -2.97
CA TYR A 219 0.67 10.23 -3.99
C TYR A 219 1.44 10.51 -5.27
N ASN A 220 2.73 10.23 -5.31
CA ASN A 220 3.61 10.48 -6.45
C ASN A 220 3.59 11.95 -6.89
N THR A 221 3.74 12.86 -5.94
CA THR A 221 3.58 14.30 -6.13
C THR A 221 4.84 15.00 -6.60
N ASN A 222 5.97 14.31 -6.67
CA ASN A 222 7.32 14.89 -6.82
C ASN A 222 7.62 15.95 -5.73
N SER A 223 7.10 15.76 -4.54
CA SER A 223 7.24 16.68 -3.41
C SER A 223 8.24 16.15 -2.39
N ASP A 224 9.21 16.99 -2.04
CA ASP A 224 10.23 16.71 -1.03
C ASP A 224 9.71 16.87 0.42
N GLN A 225 8.40 17.00 0.61
CA GLN A 225 7.80 17.29 1.92
C GLN A 225 7.51 16.04 2.77
N VAL A 226 7.71 14.86 2.22
CA VAL A 226 7.51 13.59 2.92
C VAL A 226 8.83 12.80 2.96
N PRO A 227 9.11 12.05 4.04
CA PRO A 227 10.36 11.31 4.18
C PRO A 227 10.46 10.05 3.31
N TYR A 228 9.46 9.80 2.48
CA TYR A 228 9.42 8.70 1.51
C TYR A 228 9.73 9.20 0.10
N ASN A 229 10.25 8.32 -0.75
CA ASN A 229 10.32 8.64 -2.18
C ASN A 229 8.90 8.79 -2.75
N ASP A 230 8.56 10.00 -3.18
CA ASP A 230 7.26 10.36 -3.77
C ASP A 230 7.43 10.85 -5.22
N SER A 231 8.48 10.36 -5.90
CA SER A 231 8.89 10.79 -7.25
C SER A 231 9.17 9.59 -8.15
N PHE A 232 8.11 8.83 -8.45
CA PHE A 232 8.16 7.67 -9.33
C PHE A 232 7.68 7.99 -10.73
N LYS A 233 8.14 7.22 -11.72
CA LYS A 233 7.41 7.12 -12.98
C LYS A 233 6.10 6.37 -12.74
N HIS A 234 5.03 6.74 -13.46
CA HIS A 234 3.72 6.10 -13.33
C HIS A 234 3.79 4.58 -13.39
N SER A 235 4.61 4.02 -14.30
CA SER A 235 4.77 2.57 -14.45
C SER A 235 5.36 1.89 -13.21
N SER A 236 6.37 2.52 -12.60
CA SER A 236 7.02 2.00 -11.40
C SER A 236 6.10 2.06 -10.20
N TRP A 237 5.42 3.19 -10.04
CA TRP A 237 4.44 3.38 -8.98
C TRP A 237 3.31 2.36 -9.07
N LEU A 238 2.77 2.11 -10.28
CA LEU A 238 1.72 1.12 -10.49
C LEU A 238 2.21 -0.31 -10.22
N THR A 239 3.45 -0.64 -10.60
CA THR A 239 4.04 -1.95 -10.29
C THR A 239 4.17 -2.15 -8.78
N MET A 240 4.63 -1.12 -8.07
CA MET A 240 4.70 -1.13 -6.60
C MET A 240 3.33 -1.36 -5.98
N MET A 241 2.30 -0.64 -6.44
CA MET A 241 0.94 -0.78 -5.93
C MET A 241 0.32 -2.12 -6.28
N LYS A 242 0.53 -2.64 -7.49
CA LYS A 242 0.00 -3.95 -7.92
C LYS A 242 0.41 -5.06 -6.98
N ASN A 243 1.69 -5.19 -6.67
CA ASN A 243 2.20 -6.23 -5.79
C ASN A 243 1.53 -6.20 -4.41
N ARG A 244 1.31 -5.01 -3.86
CA ARG A 244 0.67 -4.82 -2.55
C ARG A 244 -0.82 -5.09 -2.58
N LEU A 245 -1.51 -4.67 -3.63
CA LEU A 245 -2.95 -4.87 -3.78
C LEU A 245 -3.30 -6.35 -4.03
N GLU A 246 -2.45 -7.09 -4.76
CA GLU A 246 -2.63 -8.53 -4.97
C GLU A 246 -2.56 -9.32 -3.65
N VAL A 247 -1.62 -8.99 -2.76
CA VAL A 247 -1.56 -9.63 -1.44
C VAL A 247 -2.66 -9.12 -0.51
N ALA A 248 -3.01 -7.84 -0.57
CA ALA A 248 -4.11 -7.26 0.19
C ALA A 248 -5.43 -7.98 -0.10
N LYS A 249 -5.71 -8.26 -1.38
CA LYS A 249 -6.91 -9.01 -1.78
C LYS A 249 -6.98 -10.40 -1.13
N LYS A 250 -5.85 -11.07 -0.93
CA LYS A 250 -5.80 -12.38 -0.24
C LYS A 250 -6.07 -12.27 1.26
N LEU A 251 -5.68 -11.15 1.88
CA LEU A 251 -5.91 -10.90 3.31
C LEU A 251 -7.36 -10.47 3.61
N LEU A 252 -8.05 -9.83 2.65
CA LEU A 252 -9.42 -9.38 2.82
C LEU A 252 -10.41 -10.53 2.97
N ARG A 253 -11.37 -10.35 3.87
CA ARG A 253 -12.60 -11.17 3.91
C ARG A 253 -13.39 -10.99 2.61
N THR A 254 -14.24 -11.94 2.28
CA THR A 254 -15.12 -11.83 1.11
C THR A 254 -16.05 -10.61 1.18
N ASP A 255 -16.46 -10.21 2.38
CA ASP A 255 -17.25 -9.00 2.68
C ASP A 255 -16.36 -7.83 3.17
N GLY A 256 -15.05 -7.96 3.03
CA GLY A 256 -14.09 -6.94 3.40
C GLY A 256 -13.96 -5.85 2.35
N VAL A 257 -13.37 -4.72 2.74
CA VAL A 257 -13.16 -3.57 1.87
C VAL A 257 -11.73 -3.03 1.97
N ILE A 258 -11.24 -2.46 0.88
CA ILE A 258 -10.04 -1.65 0.85
C ILE A 258 -10.39 -0.23 0.43
N CYS A 259 -9.92 0.75 1.20
CA CYS A 259 -10.07 2.17 0.98
C CYS A 259 -8.70 2.77 0.70
N LEU A 260 -8.47 3.23 -0.53
CA LEU A 260 -7.20 3.76 -1.00
C LEU A 260 -7.33 5.27 -1.14
N GLN A 261 -6.65 6.04 -0.29
CA GLN A 261 -6.63 7.48 -0.38
C GLN A 261 -5.49 7.94 -1.28
N CYS A 262 -5.80 8.80 -2.24
CA CYS A 262 -4.85 9.38 -3.19
C CYS A 262 -5.32 10.74 -3.71
N ASP A 263 -4.47 11.40 -4.45
CA ASP A 263 -4.79 12.65 -5.12
C ASP A 263 -4.99 12.49 -6.64
N ASP A 264 -5.08 13.62 -7.35
CA ASP A 264 -5.30 13.65 -8.80
C ASP A 264 -4.14 13.04 -9.62
N ASN A 265 -2.93 12.91 -9.07
CA ASN A 265 -1.76 12.45 -9.84
C ASN A 265 -1.91 11.01 -10.32
N GLU A 266 -2.33 10.11 -9.43
CA GLU A 266 -2.38 8.68 -9.73
C GLU A 266 -3.79 8.08 -9.67
N MET A 267 -4.81 8.82 -9.25
CA MET A 267 -6.17 8.31 -9.01
C MET A 267 -6.73 7.55 -10.20
N ALA A 268 -6.60 8.09 -11.41
CA ALA A 268 -7.17 7.49 -12.61
C ALA A 268 -6.50 6.13 -12.94
N TYR A 269 -5.17 6.06 -12.83
CA TYR A 269 -4.42 4.83 -13.08
C TYR A 269 -4.64 3.81 -11.97
N LEU A 270 -4.69 4.26 -10.72
CA LEU A 270 -5.01 3.41 -9.56
C LEU A 270 -6.41 2.79 -9.72
N LYS A 271 -7.38 3.57 -10.20
CA LYS A 271 -8.74 3.07 -10.46
C LYS A 271 -8.74 1.92 -11.47
N VAL A 272 -8.01 2.06 -12.58
CA VAL A 272 -7.91 1.02 -13.61
C VAL A 272 -7.17 -0.21 -13.07
N LEU A 273 -6.09 -0.02 -12.29
CA LEU A 273 -5.38 -1.11 -11.63
C LEU A 273 -6.28 -1.88 -10.64
N CYS A 274 -7.07 -1.16 -9.85
CA CYS A 274 -8.02 -1.80 -8.94
C CYS A 274 -9.14 -2.54 -9.68
N ASP A 275 -9.61 -2.01 -10.81
CA ASP A 275 -10.58 -2.69 -11.68
C ASP A 275 -10.02 -4.03 -12.21
N GLU A 276 -8.71 -4.08 -12.54
CA GLU A 276 -8.02 -5.33 -12.93
C GLU A 276 -7.95 -6.33 -11.78
N ILE A 277 -7.53 -5.87 -10.59
CA ILE A 277 -7.25 -6.77 -9.46
C ILE A 277 -8.54 -7.25 -8.80
N PHE A 278 -9.46 -6.36 -8.49
CA PHE A 278 -10.68 -6.66 -7.74
C PHE A 278 -11.87 -6.99 -8.64
N GLY A 279 -11.85 -6.52 -9.88
CA GLY A 279 -12.98 -6.55 -10.81
C GLY A 279 -13.75 -5.22 -10.78
N ARG A 280 -14.12 -4.71 -11.96
CA ARG A 280 -14.82 -3.42 -12.12
C ARG A 280 -16.14 -3.37 -11.35
N ASP A 281 -16.89 -4.48 -11.34
CA ASP A 281 -18.20 -4.57 -10.67
C ASP A 281 -18.07 -4.56 -9.13
N ASN A 282 -16.88 -4.78 -8.62
CA ASN A 282 -16.54 -4.76 -7.20
C ASN A 282 -16.10 -3.39 -6.68
N HIS A 283 -16.12 -2.37 -7.53
CA HIS A 283 -16.01 -0.98 -7.11
C HIS A 283 -17.25 -0.57 -6.32
N ILE A 284 -17.06 -0.05 -5.10
CA ILE A 284 -18.15 0.42 -4.24
C ILE A 284 -18.41 1.90 -4.51
N ASN A 285 -17.43 2.77 -4.19
CA ASN A 285 -17.51 4.21 -4.40
C ASN A 285 -16.13 4.82 -4.68
N THR A 286 -16.14 5.99 -5.29
CA THR A 286 -15.03 6.95 -5.28
C THR A 286 -15.48 8.16 -4.48
N ILE A 287 -14.97 8.32 -3.26
CA ILE A 287 -15.29 9.45 -2.40
C ILE A 287 -14.38 10.62 -2.76
N CYS A 288 -14.98 11.81 -2.91
CA CYS A 288 -14.25 13.07 -2.99
C CYS A 288 -14.25 13.72 -1.60
N VAL A 289 -13.11 13.84 -0.97
CA VAL A 289 -12.98 14.42 0.37
C VAL A 289 -12.24 15.75 0.33
N LYS A 290 -12.77 16.77 1.00
CA LYS A 290 -12.09 18.06 1.16
C LYS A 290 -11.00 17.92 2.21
N MET A 291 -9.73 18.03 1.78
CA MET A 291 -8.55 17.88 2.64
C MET A 291 -7.72 19.16 2.78
N SER A 292 -8.18 20.28 2.23
CA SER A 292 -7.43 21.53 2.24
C SER A 292 -8.35 22.73 2.29
N GLU A 293 -7.88 23.79 2.95
CA GLU A 293 -8.59 25.07 3.01
C GLU A 293 -7.94 26.12 2.10
N LEU A 294 -8.77 27.03 1.54
CA LEU A 294 -8.30 28.20 0.78
C LEU A 294 -7.81 29.28 1.77
N LYS A 295 -6.60 29.14 2.32
CA LYS A 295 -6.01 30.10 3.26
C LYS A 295 -4.53 30.33 2.97
N GLY A 296 -4.03 31.55 3.24
CA GLY A 296 -2.61 31.87 3.20
C GLY A 296 -1.95 31.82 1.82
N PHE A 297 -0.73 31.30 1.76
CA PHE A 297 0.10 31.27 0.54
C PHE A 297 -0.50 30.51 -0.64
N LYS A 298 -1.48 29.61 -0.43
CA LYS A 298 -2.18 28.89 -1.50
C LYS A 298 -2.99 29.81 -2.41
N MET A 299 -3.33 31.01 -1.96
CA MET A 299 -4.03 32.03 -2.76
C MET A 299 -3.11 32.80 -3.72
N GLY A 300 -1.80 32.84 -3.48
CA GLY A 300 -0.85 33.62 -4.28
C GLY A 300 -0.33 32.92 -5.55
N ASN A 301 -0.44 31.60 -5.65
CA ASN A 301 0.16 30.78 -6.73
C ASN A 301 -0.89 30.15 -7.67
N LEU A 302 -1.95 30.88 -8.01
CA LEU A 302 -3.04 30.38 -8.85
C LEU A 302 -2.78 30.53 -10.36
N GLN A 303 -1.54 30.34 -10.82
CA GLN A 303 -1.24 30.41 -12.25
C GLN A 303 -1.83 29.21 -13.00
N ASN A 304 -2.78 29.49 -13.90
CA ASN A 304 -3.34 28.54 -14.88
C ASN A 304 -4.01 27.26 -14.33
N LYS A 305 -4.38 27.17 -13.05
CA LYS A 305 -5.11 26.04 -12.48
C LYS A 305 -5.98 26.44 -11.28
N PHE A 306 -7.05 25.71 -11.07
CA PHE A 306 -7.84 25.84 -9.84
C PHE A 306 -7.05 25.32 -8.63
N PRO A 307 -7.22 25.92 -7.43
CA PRO A 307 -6.58 25.44 -6.22
C PRO A 307 -7.05 24.03 -5.87
N LYS A 308 -6.10 23.16 -5.52
CA LYS A 308 -6.37 21.79 -5.12
C LYS A 308 -6.90 21.76 -3.68
N LEU A 309 -8.14 21.33 -3.50
CA LEU A 309 -8.80 21.23 -2.19
C LEU A 309 -9.17 19.81 -1.82
N LYS A 310 -9.19 18.90 -2.77
CA LYS A 310 -9.72 17.55 -2.63
C LYS A 310 -8.64 16.49 -2.72
N GLU A 311 -8.97 15.37 -2.12
CA GLU A 311 -8.35 14.06 -2.34
C GLU A 311 -9.47 13.05 -2.65
N PHE A 312 -9.09 11.86 -3.08
CA PHE A 312 -10.03 10.79 -3.41
C PHE A 312 -9.80 9.58 -2.51
N ILE A 313 -10.87 8.84 -2.24
CA ILE A 313 -10.80 7.54 -1.62
C ILE A 313 -11.48 6.54 -2.55
N LEU A 314 -10.71 5.65 -3.15
CA LEU A 314 -11.22 4.56 -3.96
C LEU A 314 -11.57 3.38 -3.05
N ILE A 315 -12.80 2.87 -3.16
CA ILE A 315 -13.30 1.79 -2.29
C ILE A 315 -13.66 0.57 -3.13
N TYR A 316 -13.00 -0.54 -2.82
CA TYR A 316 -13.21 -1.83 -3.47
C TYR A 316 -13.44 -2.95 -2.46
N SER A 317 -14.06 -4.04 -2.93
CA SER A 317 -14.22 -5.28 -2.18
C SER A 317 -13.86 -6.47 -3.07
N PRO A 318 -13.44 -7.61 -2.51
CA PRO A 318 -13.39 -8.87 -3.28
C PRO A 318 -14.76 -9.33 -3.78
N ASN A 319 -15.84 -8.99 -3.07
CA ASN A 319 -17.22 -9.35 -3.42
C ASN A 319 -18.20 -8.27 -2.93
N ARG A 320 -18.45 -7.26 -3.76
CA ARG A 320 -19.32 -6.12 -3.44
C ARG A 320 -20.72 -6.51 -2.91
N PRO A 321 -21.42 -7.49 -3.48
CA PRO A 321 -22.74 -7.87 -2.97
C PRO A 321 -22.77 -8.37 -1.52
N ALA A 322 -21.63 -8.82 -0.98
CA ALA A 322 -21.53 -9.28 0.40
C ALA A 322 -21.23 -8.15 1.40
N VAL A 323 -20.92 -6.95 0.92
CA VAL A 323 -20.53 -5.83 1.78
C VAL A 323 -21.75 -5.20 2.45
N GLU A 324 -21.72 -5.12 3.77
CA GLU A 324 -22.66 -4.33 4.54
C GLU A 324 -22.08 -2.90 4.70
N LEU A 325 -22.84 -1.90 4.26
CA LEU A 325 -22.48 -0.50 4.32
C LEU A 325 -23.41 0.24 5.29
N LYS A 326 -22.83 0.83 6.36
CA LYS A 326 -23.52 1.70 7.29
C LYS A 326 -23.33 3.15 6.88
N ILE A 327 -24.38 3.78 6.40
CA ILE A 327 -24.33 5.17 5.96
C ILE A 327 -24.69 6.10 7.12
N GLU A 328 -23.77 6.99 7.48
CA GLU A 328 -24.05 8.06 8.43
C GLU A 328 -25.06 9.05 7.86
N THR A 329 -25.78 9.67 8.74
CA THR A 329 -26.67 10.79 8.38
C THR A 329 -26.12 12.09 8.96
N LYS A 330 -26.24 13.16 8.20
CA LYS A 330 -25.93 14.54 8.63
C LYS A 330 -27.19 15.40 8.60
N LEU A 331 -27.16 16.53 9.31
CA LEU A 331 -28.20 17.52 9.18
C LEU A 331 -28.14 18.18 7.80
N LYS A 332 -29.29 18.41 7.19
CA LYS A 332 -29.43 19.14 5.94
C LYS A 332 -29.00 20.60 6.08
N ASP A 333 -28.50 21.15 5.01
CA ASP A 333 -28.29 22.59 4.92
C ASP A 333 -29.66 23.32 4.86
N ASN A 334 -29.72 24.58 5.31
CA ASN A 334 -30.93 25.40 5.30
C ASN A 334 -32.13 24.80 6.08
N LEU A 335 -31.89 24.36 7.31
CA LEU A 335 -32.91 23.78 8.19
C LEU A 335 -34.19 24.61 8.33
N GLU A 336 -34.09 25.95 8.26
CA GLU A 336 -35.24 26.86 8.32
C GLU A 336 -36.28 26.56 7.22
N SER A 337 -35.84 26.23 6.03
CA SER A 337 -36.74 25.89 4.91
C SER A 337 -37.57 24.63 5.18
N TYR A 338 -37.01 23.69 5.95
CA TYR A 338 -37.69 22.43 6.33
C TYR A 338 -38.55 22.60 7.56
N THR A 339 -38.14 23.38 8.54
CA THR A 339 -38.84 23.54 9.83
C THR A 339 -40.10 24.39 9.73
N ARG A 340 -40.27 25.22 8.69
CA ARG A 340 -41.43 26.15 8.56
C ARG A 340 -42.78 25.44 8.53
N TYR A 341 -42.87 24.21 8.05
CA TYR A 341 -44.10 23.43 7.95
C TYR A 341 -44.45 22.68 9.24
N TYR A 342 -43.47 22.50 10.12
CA TYR A 342 -43.60 21.79 11.40
C TYR A 342 -44.05 22.79 12.47
N ASN A 343 -45.35 22.91 12.62
CA ASN A 343 -45.98 23.84 13.55
C ASN A 343 -46.77 23.13 14.69
N LYS A 344 -46.60 21.80 14.77
CA LYS A 344 -47.23 20.98 15.79
C LYS A 344 -46.20 20.05 16.40
N ARG A 345 -46.38 19.70 17.71
CA ARG A 345 -45.59 18.71 18.42
C ARG A 345 -46.45 17.71 19.12
N ILE A 346 -45.88 16.54 19.44
CA ILE A 346 -46.46 15.53 20.31
C ILE A 346 -45.81 15.71 21.70
N THR A 347 -46.60 16.02 22.72
CA THR A 347 -46.08 16.36 24.07
C THR A 347 -45.75 15.14 24.93
N ASN A 348 -46.21 13.95 24.51
CA ASN A 348 -46.07 12.70 25.27
C ASN A 348 -45.69 11.55 24.34
N ILE A 349 -44.65 11.77 23.52
CA ILE A 349 -44.18 10.85 22.49
C ILE A 349 -43.72 9.48 23.04
N ASP A 350 -43.35 9.44 24.32
CA ASP A 350 -42.92 8.21 25.00
C ASP A 350 -44.07 7.22 25.29
N LYS A 351 -45.32 7.67 25.14
CA LYS A 351 -46.49 6.81 25.32
C LYS A 351 -46.88 6.08 24.05
N ASP A 352 -47.83 5.14 24.18
CA ASP A 352 -48.43 4.51 22.99
C ASP A 352 -49.06 5.56 22.07
N CYS A 353 -48.94 5.39 20.76
CA CYS A 353 -49.42 6.39 19.80
C CYS A 353 -50.93 6.69 19.90
N SER A 354 -51.73 5.77 20.41
CA SER A 354 -53.16 5.99 20.68
C SER A 354 -53.45 7.04 21.76
N GLU A 355 -52.44 7.34 22.60
CA GLU A 355 -52.51 8.32 23.70
C GLU A 355 -51.83 9.66 23.36
N TRP A 356 -51.21 9.80 22.19
CA TRP A 356 -50.46 11.00 21.81
C TRP A 356 -51.35 12.24 21.78
N ILE A 357 -50.81 13.34 22.32
CA ILE A 357 -51.45 14.65 22.38
C ILE A 357 -50.71 15.62 21.50
N ILE A 358 -51.45 16.30 20.61
CA ILE A 358 -50.89 17.32 19.71
C ILE A 358 -51.04 18.71 20.33
N GLU A 359 -49.98 19.50 20.28
CA GLU A 359 -50.00 20.93 20.59
C GLU A 359 -49.44 21.72 19.39
N SER A 360 -49.95 22.95 19.21
CA SER A 360 -49.37 23.92 18.27
C SER A 360 -48.20 24.63 18.93
N VAL A 361 -47.11 24.87 18.18
CA VAL A 361 -45.93 25.58 18.66
C VAL A 361 -45.81 26.95 18.01
N SER A 362 -45.22 27.90 18.73
CA SER A 362 -44.93 29.24 18.23
C SER A 362 -43.80 29.26 17.20
N SER A 363 -43.63 30.34 16.48
CA SER A 363 -42.59 30.47 15.44
C SER A 363 -41.16 30.45 15.99
N ASP A 364 -41.00 30.87 17.24
CA ASP A 364 -39.75 30.98 18.01
C ASP A 364 -39.39 29.73 18.80
N TYR A 365 -40.22 28.68 18.73
CA TYR A 365 -39.96 27.40 19.37
C TYR A 365 -38.73 26.69 18.76
N ASP A 366 -37.86 26.16 19.62
CA ASP A 366 -36.72 25.37 19.16
C ASP A 366 -37.17 24.01 18.57
N LYS A 367 -37.53 24.05 17.30
CA LYS A 367 -38.02 22.88 16.57
C LYS A 367 -36.92 21.85 16.32
N ILE A 368 -35.67 22.27 16.20
CA ILE A 368 -34.52 21.41 15.90
C ILE A 368 -34.11 20.63 17.15
N GLY A 369 -34.02 21.31 18.30
CA GLY A 369 -33.74 20.67 19.58
C GLY A 369 -34.81 19.66 20.03
N HIS A 370 -36.03 19.79 19.48
CA HIS A 370 -37.17 18.91 19.76
C HIS A 370 -37.66 18.17 18.50
N ALA A 371 -36.79 17.89 17.56
CA ALA A 371 -37.14 17.35 16.23
C ALA A 371 -37.92 16.02 16.29
N GLU A 372 -37.71 15.20 17.31
CA GLU A 372 -38.44 13.93 17.50
C GLU A 372 -39.91 14.12 17.86
N GLU A 373 -40.25 15.22 18.53
CA GLU A 373 -41.62 15.58 18.92
C GLU A 373 -42.36 16.36 17.83
N MET A 374 -41.60 17.04 16.95
CA MET A 374 -42.15 17.91 15.90
C MET A 374 -42.73 17.13 14.74
N ILE A 375 -43.99 17.45 14.40
CA ILE A 375 -44.73 16.78 13.35
C ILE A 375 -45.28 17.75 12.29
N TYR A 376 -45.39 17.25 11.09
CA TYR A 376 -46.14 17.83 9.99
C TYR A 376 -47.23 16.85 9.50
N LEU A 377 -48.45 17.33 9.37
CA LEU A 377 -49.61 16.54 8.95
C LEU A 377 -49.89 16.75 7.47
N VAL A 378 -49.68 15.72 6.67
CA VAL A 378 -49.92 15.73 5.22
C VAL A 378 -51.22 15.00 4.93
N THR A 379 -52.19 15.72 4.37
CA THR A 379 -53.52 15.15 4.03
C THR A 379 -53.35 14.00 3.03
N ARG A 380 -53.93 12.84 3.37
CA ARG A 380 -54.01 11.67 2.52
C ARG A 380 -55.44 11.51 1.95
N ASP A 381 -55.59 10.83 0.84
CA ASP A 381 -56.89 10.68 0.19
C ASP A 381 -57.93 9.98 1.11
N SER A 382 -59.17 10.40 0.98
CA SER A 382 -60.23 10.27 1.98
C SER A 382 -60.96 8.94 2.11
N LYS A 383 -60.52 7.89 1.44
CA LYS A 383 -61.25 6.59 1.41
C LYS A 383 -61.24 5.78 2.72
N VAL A 384 -60.54 6.22 3.75
CA VAL A 384 -60.38 5.52 5.02
C VAL A 384 -61.19 6.18 6.17
N LYS A 385 -62.04 7.16 5.88
CA LYS A 385 -62.69 8.01 6.88
C LYS A 385 -63.65 7.29 7.83
N GLU A 386 -64.24 6.20 7.43
CA GLU A 386 -65.42 5.66 8.16
C GLU A 386 -65.06 4.71 9.33
N THR A 387 -63.79 4.36 9.50
CA THR A 387 -63.39 3.35 10.49
C THR A 387 -62.43 3.86 11.59
N LEU A 388 -61.98 5.10 11.54
CA LEU A 388 -60.98 5.63 12.48
C LEU A 388 -61.63 6.49 13.56
N PRO A 389 -61.32 6.29 14.88
CA PRO A 389 -61.74 7.18 15.95
C PRO A 389 -61.21 8.59 15.78
N LEU A 390 -62.00 9.57 16.14
CA LEU A 390 -61.68 11.01 16.06
C LEU A 390 -60.47 11.40 16.95
N ASN A 391 -59.58 12.26 16.40
CA ASN A 391 -58.43 12.79 17.09
C ASN A 391 -57.47 11.75 17.67
N LYS A 392 -57.29 10.64 16.94
CA LYS A 392 -56.37 9.58 17.36
C LYS A 392 -55.31 9.29 16.32
N PHE A 393 -54.16 8.81 16.77
CA PHE A 393 -53.10 8.31 15.94
C PHE A 393 -53.22 6.81 15.73
N TYR A 394 -52.73 6.34 14.56
CA TYR A 394 -52.75 4.95 14.15
C TYR A 394 -51.41 4.55 13.61
N LYS A 395 -50.87 3.47 14.11
CA LYS A 395 -49.64 2.86 13.63
C LYS A 395 -49.91 1.96 12.45
N LEU A 396 -49.18 2.13 11.38
CA LEU A 396 -49.20 1.24 10.20
C LEU A 396 -47.82 0.62 10.05
N THR A 397 -47.77 -0.69 9.80
CA THR A 397 -46.53 -1.39 9.45
C THR A 397 -46.73 -1.93 8.03
N ASN A 398 -45.79 -1.63 7.13
CA ASN A 398 -45.80 -2.17 5.77
C ASN A 398 -45.11 -3.54 5.70
N ASP A 399 -45.13 -4.17 4.50
CA ASP A 399 -44.48 -5.46 4.24
C ASP A 399 -42.96 -5.47 4.46
N SER A 400 -42.35 -4.31 4.52
CA SER A 400 -40.92 -4.11 4.81
C SER A 400 -40.64 -3.71 6.27
N GLU A 401 -41.60 -3.98 7.18
CA GLU A 401 -41.59 -3.66 8.61
C GLU A 401 -41.42 -2.14 8.94
N LYS A 402 -41.52 -1.28 7.92
CA LYS A 402 -41.44 0.17 8.14
C LYS A 402 -42.72 0.68 8.80
N ILE A 403 -42.54 1.34 9.94
CA ILE A 403 -43.62 1.96 10.72
C ILE A 403 -43.93 3.34 10.15
N SER A 404 -45.23 3.63 9.97
CA SER A 404 -45.75 4.96 9.69
C SER A 404 -46.95 5.26 10.59
N TYR A 405 -47.29 6.53 10.75
CA TYR A 405 -48.39 6.94 11.60
C TYR A 405 -49.40 7.76 10.82
N LEU A 406 -50.65 7.51 11.07
CA LEU A 406 -51.80 8.29 10.58
C LEU A 406 -52.45 9.05 11.74
N TYR A 407 -53.04 10.21 11.41
CA TYR A 407 -53.84 10.99 12.32
C TYR A 407 -55.17 11.38 11.68
N TYR A 408 -56.26 11.10 12.35
CA TYR A 408 -57.59 11.50 11.88
C TYR A 408 -58.10 12.67 12.70
N ASP A 409 -58.36 13.82 12.05
CA ASP A 409 -58.79 15.09 12.70
C ASP A 409 -60.33 15.27 12.71
N GLY A 410 -61.07 14.26 12.32
CA GLY A 410 -62.55 14.32 12.19
C GLY A 410 -63.02 14.67 10.80
N THR A 411 -62.17 15.16 9.93
CA THR A 411 -62.48 15.51 8.54
C THR A 411 -61.55 14.83 7.54
N LYS A 412 -60.30 14.69 7.87
CA LYS A 412 -59.27 14.20 7.00
C LYS A 412 -58.36 13.21 7.72
N VAL A 413 -57.88 12.22 6.96
CA VAL A 413 -56.78 11.35 7.40
C VAL A 413 -55.47 11.97 6.92
N ASN A 414 -54.57 12.19 7.85
CA ASN A 414 -53.28 12.78 7.62
C ASN A 414 -52.17 11.75 7.85
N THR A 415 -51.15 11.72 7.01
CA THR A 415 -49.90 11.04 7.32
C THR A 415 -49.09 11.95 8.25
N VAL A 416 -48.54 11.37 9.30
CA VAL A 416 -47.68 12.07 10.26
C VAL A 416 -46.25 11.96 9.79
N LEU A 417 -45.60 13.10 9.58
CA LEU A 417 -44.19 13.18 9.19
C LEU A 417 -43.42 13.80 10.38
N PHE A 418 -42.42 13.13 10.91
CA PHE A 418 -41.57 13.63 11.98
C PHE A 418 -40.43 14.49 11.42
N LEU A 419 -40.16 15.61 12.07
CA LEU A 419 -39.07 16.49 11.66
C LEU A 419 -37.71 15.78 11.70
N SER A 420 -37.49 14.94 12.71
CA SER A 420 -36.26 14.14 12.88
C SER A 420 -35.92 13.28 11.66
N GLU A 421 -36.91 12.82 10.91
CA GLU A 421 -36.70 12.04 9.68
C GLU A 421 -36.35 12.92 8.47
N TYR A 422 -36.79 14.19 8.47
CA TYR A 422 -36.66 15.08 7.32
C TYR A 422 -35.48 16.03 7.39
N ILE A 423 -34.97 16.34 8.58
CA ILE A 423 -33.81 17.23 8.74
C ILE A 423 -32.48 16.50 8.55
N LYS A 424 -32.51 15.18 8.51
CA LYS A 424 -31.33 14.36 8.25
C LYS A 424 -31.30 13.88 6.80
N GLU A 425 -30.12 13.76 6.27
CA GLU A 425 -29.85 13.17 4.96
C GLU A 425 -28.65 12.23 5.03
N PRO A 426 -28.61 11.16 4.24
CA PRO A 426 -27.45 10.30 4.17
C PRO A 426 -26.23 11.10 3.71
N VAL A 427 -25.06 10.79 4.28
CA VAL A 427 -23.78 11.30 3.77
C VAL A 427 -23.53 10.67 2.39
N GLY A 428 -23.38 11.54 1.38
CA GLY A 428 -23.08 11.11 0.01
C GLY A 428 -21.59 10.80 -0.18
N ASP A 429 -21.15 10.84 -1.43
CA ASP A 429 -19.76 10.55 -1.84
C ASP A 429 -18.88 11.81 -1.98
N ILE A 430 -19.40 12.97 -1.58
CA ILE A 430 -18.67 14.23 -1.47
C ILE A 430 -18.63 14.68 -0.02
N TRP A 431 -17.46 14.54 0.62
CA TRP A 431 -17.27 14.85 2.05
C TRP A 431 -16.63 16.22 2.21
N MET A 432 -17.46 17.22 2.48
CA MET A 432 -17.05 18.62 2.71
C MET A 432 -16.93 18.96 4.20
N ASP A 433 -17.44 18.10 5.06
CA ASP A 433 -17.61 18.30 6.50
C ASP A 433 -16.44 17.73 7.33
N ILE A 434 -15.47 17.09 6.71
CA ILE A 434 -14.25 16.64 7.38
C ILE A 434 -13.34 17.84 7.64
N SER A 435 -13.13 18.16 8.92
CA SER A 435 -12.27 19.27 9.33
C SER A 435 -10.80 18.86 9.34
N THR A 436 -9.97 19.62 8.64
CA THR A 436 -8.50 19.52 8.71
C THR A 436 -7.87 20.59 9.61
N ILE A 437 -8.71 21.44 10.21
CA ILE A 437 -8.27 22.50 11.12
C ILE A 437 -7.85 21.88 12.45
N ASN A 438 -6.68 22.26 12.95
CA ASN A 438 -6.12 21.77 14.21
C ASN A 438 -5.80 20.26 14.23
N ILE A 439 -5.61 19.61 13.11
CA ILE A 439 -5.25 18.19 13.01
C ILE A 439 -4.03 17.82 13.86
N ASN A 440 -3.08 18.76 14.05
CA ASN A 440 -1.92 18.58 14.91
C ASN A 440 -2.26 18.58 16.43
N LYS A 441 -3.49 18.92 16.82
CA LYS A 441 -3.96 18.81 18.20
C LYS A 441 -4.59 17.44 18.51
N GLU A 442 -4.74 16.59 17.52
CA GLU A 442 -5.26 15.22 17.69
C GLU A 442 -4.19 14.25 18.18
N SER A 443 -3.30 14.60 19.03
CA SER A 443 -2.24 13.83 19.72
C SER A 443 -1.06 14.77 19.99
N THR A 444 -0.19 14.46 20.93
CA THR A 444 1.06 15.19 21.15
C THR A 444 2.08 14.93 20.03
N VAL A 445 1.89 13.85 19.25
CA VAL A 445 2.77 13.51 18.12
C VAL A 445 2.58 14.48 16.97
N GLN A 446 3.66 15.19 16.66
CA GLN A 446 3.69 16.16 15.57
C GLN A 446 4.12 15.49 14.26
N LEU A 447 3.33 15.71 13.21
CA LEU A 447 3.71 15.43 11.83
C LEU A 447 3.30 16.66 11.01
N PRO A 448 4.28 17.44 10.52
CA PRO A 448 3.98 18.71 9.84
C PRO A 448 3.08 18.56 8.62
N ASN A 449 3.25 17.48 7.87
CA ASN A 449 2.51 17.18 6.65
C ASN A 449 2.07 15.70 6.64
N GLY A 450 0.95 15.40 5.97
CA GLY A 450 0.51 14.02 5.72
C GLY A 450 -0.35 13.38 6.82
N LYS A 451 -0.58 14.03 7.98
CA LYS A 451 -1.48 13.49 9.01
C LYS A 451 -2.94 13.54 8.54
N LYS A 452 -3.68 12.46 8.70
CA LYS A 452 -5.13 12.42 8.41
C LYS A 452 -5.96 12.64 9.68
N PRO A 453 -7.12 13.32 9.60
CA PRO A 453 -7.97 13.54 10.75
C PRO A 453 -8.63 12.25 11.23
N GLU A 454 -8.73 12.08 12.55
CA GLU A 454 -9.40 10.91 13.15
C GLU A 454 -10.87 10.81 12.74
N SER A 455 -11.55 11.92 12.51
CA SER A 455 -12.94 11.96 12.04
C SER A 455 -13.13 11.31 10.66
N LEU A 456 -12.14 11.43 9.76
CA LEU A 456 -12.16 10.76 8.47
C LEU A 456 -12.09 9.24 8.64
N LEU A 457 -11.12 8.77 9.42
CA LEU A 457 -10.91 7.34 9.68
C LEU A 457 -12.10 6.74 10.43
N ARG A 458 -12.67 7.48 11.41
CA ARG A 458 -13.86 7.08 12.14
C ARG A 458 -15.03 6.80 11.18
N ARG A 459 -15.29 7.70 10.23
CA ARG A 459 -16.37 7.51 9.24
C ARG A 459 -16.15 6.27 8.39
N ILE A 460 -14.94 6.04 7.90
CA ILE A 460 -14.60 4.86 7.09
C ILE A 460 -14.75 3.58 7.92
N ILE A 461 -14.15 3.54 9.12
CA ILE A 461 -14.19 2.37 9.98
C ILE A 461 -15.63 2.07 10.42
N TYR A 462 -16.41 3.09 10.78
CA TYR A 462 -17.82 2.94 11.11
C TYR A 462 -18.63 2.35 9.96
N ALA A 463 -18.41 2.85 8.73
CA ALA A 463 -19.17 2.46 7.55
C ALA A 463 -19.06 0.97 7.24
N PHE A 464 -17.91 0.34 7.50
CA PHE A 464 -17.61 -1.00 7.00
C PHE A 464 -17.30 -2.05 8.07
N THR A 465 -17.20 -1.67 9.35
CA THR A 465 -16.79 -2.60 10.40
C THR A 465 -17.74 -2.64 11.58
N ASN A 466 -17.71 -3.77 12.30
CA ASN A 466 -18.27 -3.93 13.63
C ASN A 466 -17.16 -3.97 14.69
N GLU A 467 -17.52 -3.97 15.98
CA GLU A 467 -16.56 -4.18 17.06
C GLU A 467 -15.81 -5.51 16.87
N ASN A 468 -14.52 -5.52 17.24
CA ASN A 468 -13.60 -6.63 17.09
C ASN A 468 -13.24 -7.02 15.64
N ASP A 469 -13.79 -6.37 14.61
CA ASP A 469 -13.31 -6.57 13.24
C ASP A 469 -11.87 -6.05 13.08
N TYR A 470 -11.11 -6.69 12.19
CA TYR A 470 -9.74 -6.28 11.87
C TYR A 470 -9.69 -5.14 10.88
N VAL A 471 -8.94 -4.09 11.25
CA VAL A 471 -8.55 -2.97 10.38
C VAL A 471 -7.05 -3.08 10.09
N LEU A 472 -6.65 -3.07 8.81
CA LEU A 472 -5.24 -3.13 8.41
C LEU A 472 -4.82 -1.89 7.63
N ASP A 473 -3.68 -1.31 8.04
CA ASP A 473 -3.06 -0.18 7.36
C ASP A 473 -1.59 -0.50 7.04
N ALA A 474 -1.27 -0.61 5.75
CA ALA A 474 0.08 -0.90 5.28
C ALA A 474 0.94 0.36 5.08
N TYR A 475 0.38 1.54 5.32
CA TYR A 475 1.04 2.85 5.28
C TYR A 475 0.76 3.60 6.59
N PHE A 476 1.15 2.97 7.70
CA PHE A 476 0.65 3.31 9.04
C PHE A 476 1.05 4.70 9.55
N GLY A 477 2.22 5.21 9.10
CA GLY A 477 2.71 6.53 9.44
C GLY A 477 2.78 6.76 10.96
N THR A 478 2.05 7.74 11.44
CA THR A 478 1.97 8.05 12.88
C THR A 478 0.85 7.30 13.62
N GLY A 479 0.23 6.31 13.00
CA GLY A 479 -0.73 5.41 13.65
C GLY A 479 -2.14 5.97 13.83
N THR A 480 -2.60 6.89 12.97
CA THR A 480 -3.98 7.43 13.09
C THR A 480 -5.03 6.33 12.96
N THR A 481 -4.85 5.40 12.02
CA THR A 481 -5.77 4.27 11.81
C THR A 481 -5.87 3.39 13.08
N GLY A 482 -4.74 3.07 13.71
CA GLY A 482 -4.71 2.28 14.95
C GLY A 482 -5.33 3.02 16.14
N ALA A 483 -5.09 4.33 16.26
CA ALA A 483 -5.70 5.17 17.29
C ALA A 483 -7.24 5.15 17.20
N VAL A 484 -7.77 5.34 15.98
CA VAL A 484 -9.22 5.32 15.75
C VAL A 484 -9.79 3.91 15.95
N ALA A 485 -9.11 2.87 15.48
CA ALA A 485 -9.54 1.48 15.66
C ALA A 485 -9.65 1.13 17.16
N LEU A 486 -8.66 1.48 17.98
CA LEU A 486 -8.71 1.31 19.45
C LEU A 486 -9.88 2.06 20.06
N LYS A 487 -10.04 3.36 19.78
CA LYS A 487 -11.11 4.20 20.32
C LYS A 487 -12.50 3.69 19.95
N MET A 488 -12.61 2.93 18.86
CA MET A 488 -13.86 2.34 18.39
C MET A 488 -14.01 0.83 18.72
N ASN A 489 -13.15 0.25 19.55
CA ASN A 489 -13.14 -1.19 19.87
C ASN A 489 -12.97 -2.11 18.64
N ARG A 490 -12.15 -1.73 17.68
CA ARG A 490 -11.73 -2.56 16.56
C ARG A 490 -10.31 -3.08 16.80
N LYS A 491 -10.02 -4.25 16.27
CA LYS A 491 -8.64 -4.75 16.19
C LYS A 491 -7.90 -4.07 15.03
N PHE A 492 -6.59 -3.85 15.18
CA PHE A 492 -5.82 -3.26 14.10
C PHE A 492 -4.48 -3.97 13.88
N ILE A 493 -4.00 -3.87 12.63
CA ILE A 493 -2.65 -4.24 12.22
C ILE A 493 -2.09 -3.06 11.43
N GLY A 494 -0.96 -2.51 11.89
CA GLY A 494 -0.26 -1.40 11.27
C GLY A 494 1.13 -1.80 10.80
N LEU A 495 1.50 -1.42 9.57
CA LEU A 495 2.82 -1.68 9.00
C LEU A 495 3.53 -0.35 8.74
N GLU A 496 4.75 -0.20 9.27
CA GLU A 496 5.55 1.02 9.12
C GLU A 496 7.01 0.66 8.85
N GLN A 497 7.59 1.27 7.84
CA GLN A 497 8.96 1.00 7.45
C GLN A 497 9.95 1.95 8.14
N LEU A 498 9.59 3.23 8.28
CA LEU A 498 10.49 4.24 8.82
C LEU A 498 10.56 4.17 10.35
N ASN A 499 11.77 4.03 10.89
CA ASN A 499 11.98 3.98 12.33
C ASN A 499 11.40 5.20 13.07
N SER A 500 11.58 6.40 12.51
CA SER A 500 11.07 7.64 13.10
C SER A 500 9.54 7.67 13.20
N HIS A 501 8.83 7.09 12.23
CA HIS A 501 7.37 6.98 12.25
C HIS A 501 6.91 5.84 13.15
N TYR A 502 7.61 4.72 13.14
CA TYR A 502 7.35 3.58 14.03
C TYR A 502 7.40 3.99 15.51
N GLU A 503 8.43 4.75 15.92
CA GLU A 503 8.50 5.28 17.29
C GLU A 503 7.37 6.27 17.59
N LYS A 504 7.04 7.14 16.66
CA LYS A 504 5.91 8.08 16.81
C LYS A 504 4.57 7.36 16.94
N CYS A 505 4.32 6.30 16.16
CA CYS A 505 3.08 5.56 16.25
C CYS A 505 2.97 4.79 17.59
N LYS A 506 4.05 4.19 18.09
CA LYS A 506 4.06 3.56 19.43
C LYS A 506 3.72 4.58 20.52
N HIS A 507 4.31 5.77 20.45
CA HIS A 507 4.01 6.85 21.41
C HIS A 507 2.54 7.24 21.34
N ARG A 508 1.99 7.52 20.15
CA ARG A 508 0.58 7.89 19.99
C ARG A 508 -0.38 6.81 20.49
N LEU A 509 -0.14 5.55 20.14
CA LEU A 509 -0.99 4.45 20.60
C LEU A 509 -0.93 4.27 22.13
N THR A 510 0.22 4.51 22.73
CA THR A 510 0.37 4.52 24.19
C THR A 510 -0.44 5.65 24.83
N GLU A 511 -0.46 6.87 24.23
CA GLU A 511 -1.35 7.96 24.69
C GLU A 511 -2.82 7.54 24.63
N VAL A 512 -3.24 6.89 23.53
CA VAL A 512 -4.62 6.41 23.36
C VAL A 512 -4.98 5.40 24.44
N ILE A 513 -4.12 4.41 24.71
CA ILE A 513 -4.32 3.42 25.78
C ILE A 513 -4.46 4.11 27.15
N ASN A 514 -3.71 5.18 27.39
CA ASN A 514 -3.76 5.94 28.64
C ASN A 514 -4.97 6.88 28.76
N GLY A 515 -5.83 6.95 27.75
CA GLY A 515 -7.04 7.76 27.78
C GLY A 515 -6.89 9.14 27.15
N ASP A 516 -6.21 9.21 25.99
CA ASP A 516 -6.17 10.43 25.19
C ASP A 516 -7.58 11.00 24.98
N THR A 517 -7.73 12.32 25.21
CA THR A 517 -9.00 13.04 25.09
C THR A 517 -9.17 13.78 23.76
N SER A 518 -8.17 13.69 22.88
CA SER A 518 -8.16 14.39 21.60
C SER A 518 -8.92 13.64 20.49
N GLY A 519 -9.04 14.27 19.33
CA GLY A 519 -9.66 13.68 18.15
C GLY A 519 -11.11 13.26 18.41
N ILE A 520 -11.43 11.99 18.12
CA ILE A 520 -12.79 11.44 18.27
C ILE A 520 -13.11 10.96 19.68
N SER A 521 -12.20 11.09 20.66
CA SER A 521 -12.35 10.50 22.00
C SER A 521 -13.65 10.88 22.69
N SER A 522 -14.06 12.15 22.62
CA SER A 522 -15.33 12.62 23.20
C SER A 522 -16.54 12.06 22.46
N GLU A 523 -16.47 11.92 21.14
CA GLU A 523 -17.56 11.44 20.30
C GLU A 523 -17.88 9.96 20.57
N VAL A 524 -16.84 9.15 20.84
CA VAL A 524 -16.97 7.71 21.10
C VAL A 524 -16.90 7.37 22.61
N ASN A 525 -16.89 8.37 23.50
CA ASN A 525 -16.76 8.22 24.95
C ASN A 525 -15.53 7.40 25.39
N TRP A 526 -14.39 7.60 24.72
CA TRP A 526 -13.17 6.87 25.02
C TRP A 526 -12.60 7.23 26.40
N GLN A 527 -12.28 6.19 27.20
CA GLN A 527 -11.71 6.34 28.54
C GLN A 527 -10.32 5.71 28.69
N GLY A 528 -9.75 5.27 27.60
CA GLY A 528 -8.51 4.50 27.60
C GLY A 528 -8.73 3.00 27.74
N GLY A 529 -7.65 2.26 27.67
CA GLY A 529 -7.65 0.80 27.76
C GLY A 529 -7.17 0.13 26.48
N GLY A 530 -7.22 -1.20 26.47
CA GLY A 530 -6.65 -2.00 25.39
C GLY A 530 -5.14 -2.17 25.50
N SER A 531 -4.58 -2.81 24.49
CA SER A 531 -3.15 -3.06 24.35
C SER A 531 -2.78 -3.22 22.88
N PHE A 532 -1.49 -3.14 22.57
CA PHE A 532 -0.95 -3.54 21.28
C PHE A 532 0.43 -4.17 21.43
N VAL A 533 0.80 -4.99 20.46
CA VAL A 533 2.12 -5.58 20.34
C VAL A 533 2.88 -4.84 19.24
N SER A 534 4.11 -4.43 19.54
CA SER A 534 5.05 -3.90 18.56
C SER A 534 6.13 -4.94 18.29
N VAL A 535 6.45 -5.18 17.01
CA VAL A 535 7.49 -6.10 16.56
C VAL A 535 8.23 -5.52 15.37
N GLU A 536 9.40 -6.08 15.08
CA GLU A 536 10.20 -5.73 13.91
C GLU A 536 10.46 -6.99 13.08
N LEU A 537 10.51 -6.88 11.77
CA LEU A 537 11.09 -7.94 10.95
C LEU A 537 12.59 -8.01 11.26
N LYS A 538 13.12 -9.21 11.59
CA LYS A 538 14.56 -9.38 11.88
C LYS A 538 15.38 -8.97 10.66
N THR A 539 16.10 -7.87 10.78
CA THR A 539 16.89 -7.28 9.68
C THR A 539 18.16 -8.05 9.38
N LEU A 540 18.49 -8.13 8.08
CA LEU A 540 19.79 -8.49 7.56
C LEU A 540 20.32 -7.32 6.73
N ASN A 541 20.33 -7.44 5.39
CA ASN A 541 20.76 -6.34 4.51
C ASN A 541 19.94 -5.06 4.68
N GLN A 542 18.72 -5.14 5.21
CA GLN A 542 17.93 -3.95 5.51
C GLN A 542 18.64 -3.02 6.50
N ALA A 543 19.41 -3.54 7.44
CA ALA A 543 20.22 -2.73 8.34
C ALA A 543 21.27 -1.91 7.57
N PHE A 544 21.90 -2.52 6.56
CA PHE A 544 22.84 -1.81 5.70
C PHE A 544 22.15 -0.78 4.79
N VAL A 545 20.95 -1.10 4.28
CA VAL A 545 20.13 -0.13 3.53
C VAL A 545 19.89 1.12 4.38
N GLU A 546 19.45 0.95 5.63
CA GLU A 546 19.21 2.06 6.57
C GLU A 546 20.50 2.83 6.91
N ALA A 547 21.62 2.12 7.11
CA ALA A 547 22.92 2.73 7.39
C ALA A 547 23.46 3.53 6.19
N ILE A 548 23.37 3.01 4.97
CA ILE A 548 23.76 3.71 3.74
C ILE A 548 22.92 4.97 3.57
N GLN A 549 21.59 4.85 3.73
CA GLN A 549 20.68 5.98 3.57
C GLN A 549 20.94 7.10 4.59
N SER A 550 21.23 6.75 5.85
CA SER A 550 21.48 7.70 6.92
C SER A 550 22.90 8.27 6.94
N ALA A 551 23.83 7.72 6.16
CA ALA A 551 25.19 8.27 6.07
C ALA A 551 25.17 9.69 5.51
N GLU A 552 25.89 10.61 6.18
CA GLU A 552 25.95 12.04 5.83
C GLU A 552 27.25 12.43 5.12
N ASN A 553 28.25 11.55 5.12
CA ASN A 553 29.56 11.81 4.55
C ASN A 553 30.27 10.52 4.10
N ASP A 554 31.34 10.68 3.32
CA ASP A 554 32.14 9.58 2.78
C ASP A 554 32.78 8.69 3.87
N GLU A 555 33.10 9.23 5.04
CA GLU A 555 33.71 8.46 6.13
C GLU A 555 32.71 7.47 6.73
N GLN A 556 31.49 7.92 6.99
CA GLN A 556 30.40 7.05 7.45
C GLN A 556 30.08 5.98 6.41
N LEU A 557 30.03 6.37 5.13
CA LEU A 557 29.75 5.43 4.04
C LEU A 557 30.86 4.38 3.88
N ALA A 558 32.14 4.77 4.09
CA ALA A 558 33.27 3.84 4.09
C ALA A 558 33.24 2.85 5.28
N SER A 559 32.76 3.30 6.44
CA SER A 559 32.54 2.41 7.59
C SER A 559 31.48 1.37 7.28
N VAL A 560 30.34 1.81 6.74
CA VAL A 560 29.26 0.90 6.30
C VAL A 560 29.77 -0.10 5.27
N TRP A 561 30.58 0.32 4.30
CA TRP A 561 31.19 -0.58 3.31
C TRP A 561 32.06 -1.65 3.96
N THR A 562 32.85 -1.29 4.96
CA THR A 562 33.71 -2.23 5.68
C THR A 562 32.87 -3.31 6.36
N GLU A 563 31.80 -2.91 7.03
CA GLU A 563 30.88 -3.84 7.70
C GLU A 563 30.12 -4.71 6.68
N MET A 564 29.66 -4.13 5.56
CA MET A 564 29.01 -4.86 4.48
C MET A 564 29.89 -5.98 3.91
N ARG A 565 31.20 -5.72 3.75
CA ARG A 565 32.14 -6.72 3.25
C ARG A 565 32.36 -7.90 4.20
N GLU A 566 32.23 -7.67 5.49
CA GLU A 566 32.47 -8.66 6.54
C GLU A 566 31.23 -9.49 6.86
N SER A 567 30.06 -8.86 6.88
CA SER A 567 28.82 -9.47 7.36
C SER A 567 27.61 -9.29 6.46
N GLY A 568 27.71 -8.50 5.37
CA GLY A 568 26.62 -8.28 4.43
C GLY A 568 26.48 -9.39 3.38
N PHE A 569 25.24 -9.67 3.01
CA PHE A 569 24.95 -10.54 1.88
C PHE A 569 25.05 -9.74 0.59
N ILE A 570 26.19 -9.89 -0.11
CA ILE A 570 26.46 -9.19 -1.35
C ILE A 570 25.98 -10.03 -2.53
N SER A 571 25.36 -9.37 -3.50
CA SER A 571 24.87 -10.00 -4.72
C SER A 571 26.00 -10.78 -5.41
N SER A 572 25.72 -12.02 -5.83
CA SER A 572 26.65 -12.91 -6.51
C SER A 572 27.16 -12.37 -7.88
N TYR A 573 26.54 -11.31 -8.37
CA TYR A 573 26.92 -10.67 -9.65
C TYR A 573 28.11 -9.73 -9.54
N VAL A 574 28.55 -9.42 -8.31
CA VAL A 574 29.64 -8.48 -8.05
C VAL A 574 30.70 -9.15 -7.17
N SER A 575 31.96 -9.01 -7.56
CA SER A 575 33.07 -9.38 -6.70
C SER A 575 33.39 -8.20 -5.75
N PRO A 576 33.19 -8.34 -4.43
CA PRO A 576 33.48 -7.27 -3.49
C PRO A 576 34.94 -6.79 -3.52
N GLN A 577 35.86 -7.69 -3.98
CA GLN A 577 37.27 -7.39 -4.12
C GLN A 577 37.56 -6.40 -5.28
N GLU A 578 36.67 -6.29 -6.25
CA GLU A 578 36.81 -5.37 -7.40
C GLU A 578 36.39 -3.94 -7.06
N ILE A 579 35.78 -3.72 -5.89
CA ILE A 579 35.35 -2.40 -5.44
C ILE A 579 36.35 -1.89 -4.40
N ASP A 580 37.21 -0.97 -4.84
CA ASP A 580 38.12 -0.25 -3.94
C ASP A 580 37.59 1.17 -3.72
N PRO A 581 37.13 1.51 -2.50
CA PRO A 581 36.71 2.87 -2.15
C PRO A 581 37.83 3.91 -2.28
N ASN A 582 39.09 3.47 -2.35
CA ASN A 582 40.24 4.34 -2.53
C ASN A 582 40.61 4.57 -4.00
N ALA A 583 40.03 3.82 -4.92
CA ALA A 583 40.26 4.01 -6.35
C ALA A 583 39.78 5.39 -6.82
N ASP A 584 40.49 5.96 -7.79
CA ASP A 584 40.18 7.31 -8.30
C ASP A 584 38.79 7.35 -8.95
N ASP A 585 38.37 6.26 -9.58
CA ASP A 585 37.05 6.12 -10.21
C ASP A 585 35.94 6.20 -9.16
N PHE A 586 36.08 5.51 -8.03
CA PHE A 586 35.11 5.58 -6.92
C PHE A 586 35.09 6.97 -6.28
N LYS A 587 36.28 7.58 -6.02
CA LYS A 587 36.38 8.93 -5.44
C LYS A 587 35.77 10.00 -6.34
N SER A 588 35.73 9.78 -7.65
CA SER A 588 35.15 10.72 -8.60
C SER A 588 33.63 10.72 -8.65
N LEU A 589 32.97 9.72 -8.03
CA LEU A 589 31.52 9.64 -7.94
C LEU A 589 30.96 10.69 -7.00
N SER A 590 29.75 11.16 -7.30
CA SER A 590 28.98 11.94 -6.32
C SER A 590 28.68 11.10 -5.09
N PHE A 591 28.41 11.75 -3.95
CA PHE A 591 28.07 11.05 -2.72
C PHE A 591 26.84 10.15 -2.89
N ASP A 592 25.83 10.63 -3.63
CA ASP A 592 24.61 9.88 -3.93
C ASP A 592 24.88 8.69 -4.85
N ASP A 593 25.74 8.84 -5.86
CA ASP A 593 26.13 7.71 -6.71
C ASP A 593 26.87 6.63 -5.93
N LYS A 594 27.66 7.01 -4.91
CA LYS A 594 28.30 6.05 -4.00
C LYS A 594 27.27 5.30 -3.16
N LYS A 595 26.27 6.00 -2.60
CA LYS A 595 25.16 5.37 -1.89
C LYS A 595 24.41 4.38 -2.80
N ARG A 596 24.04 4.83 -4.01
CA ARG A 596 23.36 3.98 -4.99
C ARG A 596 24.18 2.74 -5.36
N LEU A 597 25.48 2.90 -5.52
CA LEU A 597 26.36 1.76 -5.78
C LEU A 597 26.28 0.73 -4.65
N PHE A 598 26.44 1.16 -3.40
CA PHE A 598 26.42 0.25 -2.27
C PHE A 598 25.05 -0.43 -2.09
N LEU A 599 23.95 0.31 -2.30
CA LEU A 599 22.62 -0.28 -2.32
C LEU A 599 22.46 -1.33 -3.43
N ALA A 600 23.04 -1.10 -4.60
CA ALA A 600 22.98 -2.05 -5.72
C ALA A 600 23.79 -3.33 -5.49
N LEU A 601 24.76 -3.30 -4.58
CA LEU A 601 25.59 -4.47 -4.25
C LEU A 601 24.91 -5.45 -3.29
N LEU A 602 23.91 -4.99 -2.53
CA LEU A 602 23.21 -5.83 -1.57
C LEU A 602 22.29 -6.83 -2.27
N ASP A 603 22.30 -8.07 -1.82
CA ASP A 603 21.29 -9.05 -2.24
C ASP A 603 19.92 -8.67 -1.63
N LYS A 604 18.96 -8.41 -2.51
CA LYS A 604 17.60 -7.98 -2.12
C LYS A 604 16.77 -9.12 -1.53
N ASN A 605 17.11 -10.38 -1.79
CA ASN A 605 16.45 -11.52 -1.17
C ASN A 605 16.82 -11.64 0.31
N MET A 606 17.95 -11.06 0.72
CA MET A 606 18.50 -11.13 2.07
C MET A 606 18.24 -9.85 2.88
N LEU A 607 17.13 -9.14 2.63
CA LEU A 607 16.77 -7.95 3.43
C LEU A 607 16.41 -8.30 4.87
N TYR A 608 15.68 -9.39 5.07
CA TYR A 608 15.23 -9.88 6.38
C TYR A 608 15.40 -11.40 6.47
N VAL A 609 15.55 -11.90 7.69
CA VAL A 609 15.66 -13.34 7.94
C VAL A 609 14.35 -14.05 7.63
N ASN A 610 14.40 -15.12 6.86
CA ASN A 610 13.25 -15.96 6.58
C ASN A 610 12.95 -16.91 7.75
N TYR A 611 11.68 -17.24 7.94
CA TYR A 611 11.25 -18.15 8.99
C TYR A 611 11.85 -19.57 8.84
N CYS A 612 12.12 -20.04 7.62
CA CYS A 612 12.78 -21.32 7.39
C CYS A 612 14.19 -21.37 7.97
N ASP A 613 14.83 -20.23 8.15
CA ASP A 613 16.22 -20.11 8.63
C ASP A 613 16.27 -19.73 10.11
N ILE A 614 15.16 -19.85 10.85
CA ILE A 614 15.03 -19.40 12.25
C ILE A 614 16.02 -20.09 13.21
N ASP A 615 16.44 -21.30 12.90
CA ASP A 615 17.38 -22.08 13.73
C ASP A 615 18.83 -21.98 13.26
N ASP A 616 19.10 -21.21 12.20
CA ASP A 616 20.47 -20.98 11.72
C ASP A 616 21.21 -20.03 12.68
N GLU A 617 22.29 -20.54 13.29
CA GLU A 617 23.12 -19.81 14.25
C GLU A 617 23.79 -18.57 13.63
N THR A 618 23.92 -18.52 12.29
CA THR A 618 24.56 -17.40 11.57
C THR A 618 23.80 -16.09 11.75
N TYR A 619 22.48 -16.13 11.95
CA TYR A 619 21.62 -14.95 12.02
C TYR A 619 21.43 -14.38 13.43
N ASP A 620 22.05 -14.99 14.45
CA ASP A 620 21.98 -14.55 15.85
C ASP A 620 20.56 -14.18 16.30
N ILE A 621 19.63 -15.14 16.16
CA ILE A 621 18.23 -14.97 16.56
C ILE A 621 18.09 -15.39 18.01
N SER A 622 17.65 -14.48 18.87
CA SER A 622 17.45 -14.78 20.29
C SER A 622 16.36 -15.84 20.49
N GLU A 623 16.48 -16.65 21.54
CA GLU A 623 15.45 -17.64 21.90
C GLU A 623 14.07 -17.01 22.17
N ALA A 624 14.03 -15.76 22.63
CA ALA A 624 12.81 -15.00 22.80
C ALA A 624 12.14 -14.69 21.46
N ASP A 625 12.92 -14.25 20.45
CA ASP A 625 12.43 -13.96 19.10
C ASP A 625 11.98 -15.23 18.39
N LYS A 626 12.72 -16.35 18.55
CA LYS A 626 12.30 -17.66 18.03
C LYS A 626 10.96 -18.09 18.64
N ALA A 627 10.83 -17.99 19.96
CA ALA A 627 9.61 -18.37 20.67
C ALA A 627 8.41 -17.51 20.23
N PHE A 628 8.59 -16.19 20.12
CA PHE A 628 7.56 -15.28 19.63
C PHE A 628 7.16 -15.61 18.19
N THR A 629 8.13 -15.74 17.30
CA THR A 629 7.89 -16.02 15.87
C THR A 629 7.16 -17.35 15.69
N ASN A 630 7.60 -18.40 16.40
CA ASN A 630 6.93 -19.70 16.40
C ASN A 630 5.49 -19.60 16.94
N SER A 631 5.27 -18.82 18.01
CA SER A 631 3.93 -18.57 18.55
C SER A 631 3.04 -17.84 17.55
N PHE A 632 3.60 -16.88 16.81
CA PHE A 632 2.86 -16.10 15.81
C PHE A 632 2.37 -16.97 14.65
N TYR A 633 3.23 -17.84 14.11
CA TYR A 633 2.90 -18.72 12.96
C TYR A 633 2.25 -20.04 13.34
N LYS A 634 2.20 -20.37 14.64
CA LYS A 634 1.51 -21.57 15.09
C LYS A 634 0.03 -21.47 14.74
N GLU A 635 -0.51 -22.49 14.08
CA GLU A 635 -1.95 -22.59 13.84
C GLU A 635 -2.71 -22.59 15.17
N LEU A 636 -3.74 -21.76 15.26
CA LEU A 636 -4.70 -21.76 16.38
C LEU A 636 -5.64 -22.96 16.27
#